data_95f49e09cf07403b496958733707749e
#
_entry.id   95f49e09cf07403b496958733707749e
#
_cell.length_a   1.000
_cell.length_b   1.000
_cell.length_c   1.000
_cell.angle_alpha   90.00
_cell.angle_beta   90.00
_cell.angle_gamma   90.00
#
_symmetry.space_group_name_H-M   'P 1'
#
loop_
_entity.id
_entity.type
_entity.pdbx_description
1 polymer ?
#
loop_
_entity_poly.entity_id
_entity_poly.type
_entity_poly.pdbx_seq_one_letter_code
_entity_poly.pdbx_strand_id
1 'polypeptide(L)'
;METHEMKVIARIRSDFPEKFGIPRQSGLVPQLRAKIIFEPEFRNADALRGIEGFSHLWLIWQFSAAVRETWSPTVRPPRLGGNERVGVFATRSPFRPNAIGLSCVRLEGIAHEEGLGDVLLVSGADLMDGTPIYDVKPYLPYADAHPEALGGFAPSPKETVEVDCPPELLSALPEGQREALLGVLAQDPRPQYQHDPERVYGMSFGGWDVKFRVRGETLEVLSLAENKQE
;
A
#
# COMPACT_ATOMS: atom_id res chain seq x y z
N MET A 1 -27.92 -16.88 2.41
CA MET A 1 -26.89 -16.26 1.54
C MET A 1 -25.77 -17.30 1.40
N GLU A 2 -25.38 -17.60 0.16
CA GLU A 2 -24.25 -18.51 -0.07
C GLU A 2 -22.94 -17.83 0.26
N THR A 3 -22.03 -18.53 0.92
CA THR A 3 -20.70 -18.05 1.30
C THR A 3 -19.66 -19.08 0.88
N HIS A 4 -18.50 -18.60 0.45
CA HIS A 4 -17.34 -19.43 0.13
C HIS A 4 -16.16 -19.01 1.00
N GLU A 5 -15.49 -19.99 1.59
CA GLU A 5 -14.29 -19.75 2.37
C GLU A 5 -13.08 -19.57 1.44
N MET A 6 -12.23 -18.61 1.77
CA MET A 6 -10.95 -18.40 1.09
C MET A 6 -9.80 -18.68 2.05
N LYS A 7 -8.78 -19.40 1.59
CA LYS A 7 -7.57 -19.64 2.37
C LYS A 7 -6.64 -18.42 2.27
N VAL A 8 -6.02 -18.07 3.39
CA VAL A 8 -4.88 -17.15 3.38
C VAL A 8 -3.66 -17.96 2.96
N ILE A 9 -3.08 -17.65 1.81
CA ILE A 9 -1.92 -18.37 1.28
C ILE A 9 -0.59 -17.72 1.65
N ALA A 10 -0.60 -16.41 1.92
CA ALA A 10 0.58 -15.63 2.25
C ALA A 10 0.23 -14.38 3.06
N ARG A 11 1.26 -13.74 3.61
CA ARG A 11 1.17 -12.41 4.22
C ARG A 11 2.27 -11.52 3.67
N ILE A 12 1.97 -10.22 3.56
CA ILE A 12 2.99 -9.24 3.20
C ILE A 12 3.72 -8.75 4.45
N ARG A 13 5.02 -8.50 4.31
CA ARG A 13 5.84 -7.68 5.22
C ARG A 13 6.15 -6.37 4.51
N SER A 14 5.73 -5.27 5.10
CA SER A 14 5.89 -3.92 4.56
C SER A 14 6.30 -2.93 5.65
N ASP A 15 6.68 -1.72 5.25
CA ASP A 15 7.09 -0.65 6.17
C ASP A 15 5.90 0.04 6.88
N PHE A 16 4.65 -0.40 6.65
CA PHE A 16 3.45 0.22 7.22
C PHE A 16 2.82 -0.62 8.32
N PRO A 17 3.10 -0.36 9.62
CA PRO A 17 2.43 -1.07 10.71
C PRO A 17 0.96 -0.66 10.89
N GLU A 18 0.57 0.49 10.33
CA GLU A 18 -0.77 1.04 10.41
C GLU A 18 -1.24 1.60 9.06
N LYS A 19 -2.54 1.98 8.95
CA LYS A 19 -3.13 2.45 7.69
C LYS A 19 -2.69 3.85 7.27
N PHE A 20 -2.29 4.69 8.23
CA PHE A 20 -1.93 6.07 7.93
C PHE A 20 -0.59 6.11 7.22
N GLY A 21 -0.53 6.83 6.10
CA GLY A 21 0.67 6.91 5.26
C GLY A 21 0.70 5.93 4.10
N ILE A 22 -0.08 4.85 4.10
CA ILE A 22 -0.12 3.92 2.97
C ILE A 22 -0.57 4.64 1.69
N PRO A 23 0.18 4.52 0.57
CA PRO A 23 -0.25 5.03 -0.72
C PRO A 23 -1.63 4.51 -1.11
N ARG A 24 -2.44 5.34 -1.75
CA ARG A 24 -3.84 4.99 -2.07
C ARG A 24 -3.99 3.92 -3.14
N GLN A 25 -2.96 3.67 -3.91
CA GLN A 25 -2.89 2.64 -4.96
C GLN A 25 -1.46 2.11 -5.04
N SER A 26 -1.32 0.86 -5.45
CA SER A 26 -0.03 0.27 -5.78
C SER A 26 0.66 1.02 -6.92
N GLY A 27 1.98 1.01 -6.92
CA GLY A 27 2.81 1.63 -7.97
C GLY A 27 3.00 3.14 -7.85
N LEU A 28 2.26 3.85 -6.96
CA LEU A 28 2.44 5.31 -6.78
C LEU A 28 3.79 5.65 -6.15
N VAL A 29 4.36 4.74 -5.36
CA VAL A 29 5.68 4.87 -4.75
C VAL A 29 6.47 3.59 -5.07
N PRO A 30 7.13 3.54 -6.24
CA PRO A 30 7.82 2.32 -6.70
C PRO A 30 9.04 1.94 -5.85
N GLN A 31 9.53 2.85 -5.01
CA GLN A 31 10.65 2.61 -4.09
C GLN A 31 10.26 1.78 -2.86
N LEU A 32 8.97 1.67 -2.53
CA LEU A 32 8.50 0.83 -1.42
C LEU A 32 8.85 -0.62 -1.66
N ARG A 33 9.60 -1.21 -0.74
CA ARG A 33 9.99 -2.63 -0.78
C ARG A 33 9.12 -3.42 0.18
N ALA A 34 8.74 -4.62 -0.22
CA ALA A 34 7.99 -5.53 0.61
C ALA A 34 8.35 -6.98 0.29
N LYS A 35 8.00 -7.89 1.21
CA LYS A 35 8.15 -9.33 1.05
C LYS A 35 6.80 -10.01 1.14
N ILE A 36 6.53 -10.97 0.28
CA ILE A 36 5.39 -11.86 0.39
C ILE A 36 5.89 -13.18 0.96
N ILE A 37 5.40 -13.52 2.15
CA ILE A 37 5.80 -14.70 2.90
C ILE A 37 4.63 -15.68 2.87
N PHE A 38 4.85 -16.84 2.28
CA PHE A 38 3.81 -17.87 2.18
C PHE A 38 3.57 -18.54 3.55
N GLU A 39 2.31 -18.88 3.81
CA GLU A 39 1.97 -19.71 4.96
C GLU A 39 2.60 -21.10 4.83
N PRO A 40 2.93 -21.80 5.92
CA PRO A 40 3.71 -23.05 5.87
C PRO A 40 3.15 -24.12 4.92
N GLU A 41 1.82 -24.24 4.83
CA GLU A 41 1.14 -25.18 3.93
C GLU A 41 1.47 -24.92 2.44
N PHE A 42 1.75 -23.65 2.09
CA PHE A 42 1.94 -23.21 0.70
C PHE A 42 3.40 -22.92 0.33
N ARG A 43 4.36 -23.21 1.21
CA ARG A 43 5.81 -23.05 0.98
C ARG A 43 6.35 -24.16 0.11
N ASN A 44 5.98 -24.15 -1.16
CA ASN A 44 6.43 -25.15 -2.13
C ASN A 44 7.10 -24.45 -3.31
N ALA A 45 8.39 -24.70 -3.53
CA ALA A 45 9.17 -24.09 -4.61
C ALA A 45 8.58 -24.37 -6.00
N ASP A 46 7.92 -25.52 -6.19
CA ASP A 46 7.27 -25.84 -7.46
C ASP A 46 6.10 -24.90 -7.78
N ALA A 47 5.45 -24.33 -6.77
CA ALA A 47 4.38 -23.36 -6.97
C ALA A 47 4.88 -22.00 -7.51
N LEU A 48 6.18 -21.72 -7.35
CA LEU A 48 6.83 -20.50 -7.85
C LEU A 48 7.56 -20.70 -9.17
N ARG A 49 7.61 -21.93 -9.68
CA ARG A 49 8.35 -22.25 -10.91
C ARG A 49 7.83 -21.42 -12.08
N GLY A 50 8.72 -20.61 -12.66
CA GLY A 50 8.44 -19.76 -13.82
C GLY A 50 7.90 -18.37 -13.48
N ILE A 51 7.67 -18.04 -12.20
CA ILE A 51 7.18 -16.70 -11.80
C ILE A 51 8.18 -15.61 -12.14
N GLU A 52 9.49 -15.92 -12.16
CA GLU A 52 10.58 -14.99 -12.50
C GLU A 52 10.51 -14.47 -13.94
N GLY A 53 9.74 -15.14 -14.80
CA GLY A 53 9.47 -14.68 -16.17
C GLY A 53 8.51 -13.48 -16.24
N PHE A 54 7.91 -13.06 -15.12
CA PHE A 54 6.95 -11.96 -15.05
C PHE A 54 7.53 -10.78 -14.28
N SER A 55 7.33 -9.59 -14.79
CA SER A 55 7.79 -8.36 -14.13
C SER A 55 6.82 -7.83 -13.06
N HIS A 56 5.55 -8.18 -13.15
CA HIS A 56 4.50 -7.71 -12.25
C HIS A 56 3.56 -8.84 -11.86
N LEU A 57 2.99 -8.69 -10.66
CA LEU A 57 2.04 -9.63 -10.08
C LEU A 57 0.81 -8.90 -9.59
N TRP A 58 -0.36 -9.51 -9.77
CA TRP A 58 -1.57 -9.17 -9.07
C TRP A 58 -1.60 -9.85 -7.71
N LEU A 59 -1.81 -9.07 -6.65
CA LEU A 59 -2.10 -9.56 -5.31
C LEU A 59 -3.59 -9.42 -5.05
N ILE A 60 -4.26 -10.51 -4.66
CA ILE A 60 -5.64 -10.54 -4.19
C ILE A 60 -5.58 -10.72 -2.67
N TRP A 61 -6.09 -9.72 -1.92
CA TRP A 61 -5.85 -9.64 -0.49
C TRP A 61 -7.06 -9.11 0.26
N GLN A 62 -7.04 -9.15 1.60
CA GLN A 62 -8.13 -8.69 2.45
C GLN A 62 -7.82 -7.36 3.12
N PHE A 63 -8.79 -6.45 3.13
CA PHE A 63 -8.78 -5.27 3.99
C PHE A 63 -8.99 -5.63 5.46
N SER A 64 -8.08 -6.41 6.06
CA SER A 64 -8.21 -7.01 7.39
C SER A 64 -8.49 -6.00 8.49
N ALA A 65 -7.92 -4.80 8.40
CA ALA A 65 -8.11 -3.72 9.37
C ALA A 65 -9.34 -2.82 9.08
N ALA A 66 -10.19 -3.15 8.10
CA ALA A 66 -11.37 -2.36 7.72
C ALA A 66 -12.65 -3.21 7.57
N VAL A 67 -12.63 -4.45 8.01
CA VAL A 67 -13.81 -5.34 8.00
C VAL A 67 -14.91 -4.75 8.87
N ARG A 68 -16.14 -4.72 8.37
CA ARG A 68 -17.35 -4.30 9.09
C ARG A 68 -18.38 -5.40 9.03
N GLU A 69 -19.22 -5.48 10.04
CA GLU A 69 -20.34 -6.41 10.08
C GLU A 69 -21.37 -6.15 8.98
N THR A 70 -21.53 -4.87 8.62
CA THR A 70 -22.46 -4.43 7.57
C THR A 70 -21.76 -3.63 6.51
N TRP A 71 -22.09 -3.89 5.26
CA TRP A 71 -21.59 -3.11 4.12
C TRP A 71 -22.46 -1.86 3.88
N SER A 72 -21.94 -0.90 3.12
CA SER A 72 -22.71 0.27 2.73
C SER A 72 -22.85 0.32 1.20
N PRO A 73 -24.07 0.52 0.66
CA PRO A 73 -24.27 0.62 -0.78
C PRO A 73 -23.63 1.88 -1.37
N THR A 74 -23.36 2.89 -0.55
CA THR A 74 -22.70 4.12 -0.97
C THR A 74 -21.58 4.50 -0.03
N VAL A 75 -20.57 5.16 -0.59
CA VAL A 75 -19.41 5.70 0.14
C VAL A 75 -19.16 7.16 -0.28
N ARG A 76 -18.33 7.87 0.50
CA ARG A 76 -17.90 9.23 0.20
C ARG A 76 -16.42 9.22 -0.13
N PRO A 77 -16.03 9.16 -1.41
CA PRO A 77 -14.61 9.18 -1.78
C PRO A 77 -13.98 10.51 -1.35
N PRO A 78 -12.82 10.48 -0.69
CA PRO A 78 -12.09 11.70 -0.34
C PRO A 78 -11.80 12.58 -1.57
N ARG A 79 -11.58 11.95 -2.73
CA ARG A 79 -11.28 12.63 -4.00
C ARG A 79 -12.41 13.54 -4.51
N LEU A 80 -13.65 13.28 -4.07
CA LEU A 80 -14.82 14.11 -4.34
C LEU A 80 -15.13 15.06 -3.16
N GLY A 81 -14.11 15.46 -2.38
CA GLY A 81 -14.26 16.36 -1.24
C GLY A 81 -14.95 15.72 -0.03
N GLY A 82 -15.26 14.43 -0.04
CA GLY A 82 -15.91 13.71 1.06
C GLY A 82 -17.40 14.03 1.26
N ASN A 83 -18.01 14.91 0.47
CA ASN A 83 -19.43 15.29 0.57
C ASN A 83 -20.32 14.54 -0.42
N GLU A 84 -19.80 14.20 -1.59
CA GLU A 84 -20.53 13.48 -2.62
C GLU A 84 -20.57 11.98 -2.30
N ARG A 85 -21.73 11.35 -2.49
CA ARG A 85 -21.92 9.92 -2.35
C ARG A 85 -21.93 9.25 -3.71
N VAL A 86 -21.16 8.17 -3.83
CA VAL A 86 -21.18 7.31 -5.02
C VAL A 86 -21.40 5.85 -4.60
N GLY A 87 -21.84 5.02 -5.53
CA GLY A 87 -22.02 3.60 -5.31
C GLY A 87 -20.69 2.94 -4.92
N VAL A 88 -20.70 2.04 -3.95
CA VAL A 88 -19.48 1.36 -3.45
C VAL A 88 -18.75 0.61 -4.57
N PHE A 89 -19.49 0.04 -5.52
CA PHE A 89 -18.91 -0.70 -6.65
C PHE A 89 -18.28 0.21 -7.72
N ALA A 90 -18.57 1.51 -7.70
CA ALA A 90 -17.85 2.51 -8.49
C ALA A 90 -16.55 2.99 -7.82
N THR A 91 -16.12 2.35 -6.74
CA THR A 91 -14.95 2.73 -5.95
C THR A 91 -14.08 1.52 -5.59
N ARG A 92 -12.88 1.79 -5.09
CA ARG A 92 -12.00 0.77 -4.45
C ARG A 92 -12.06 0.85 -2.92
N SER A 93 -13.19 1.32 -2.36
CA SER A 93 -13.40 1.39 -0.91
C SER A 93 -13.40 0.00 -0.26
N PRO A 94 -12.83 -0.17 0.94
CA PRO A 94 -12.90 -1.42 1.71
C PRO A 94 -14.31 -1.75 2.22
N PHE A 95 -15.23 -0.77 2.28
CA PHE A 95 -16.57 -0.92 2.87
C PHE A 95 -17.57 -1.56 1.92
N ARG A 96 -17.16 -2.68 1.32
CA ARG A 96 -17.90 -3.48 0.34
C ARG A 96 -18.30 -4.84 0.92
N PRO A 97 -19.25 -5.58 0.33
CA PRO A 97 -19.70 -6.88 0.85
C PRO A 97 -18.55 -7.85 1.09
N ASN A 98 -17.62 -7.94 0.14
CA ASN A 98 -16.37 -8.68 0.27
C ASN A 98 -15.24 -7.65 0.33
N ALA A 99 -14.60 -7.51 1.47
CA ALA A 99 -13.52 -6.54 1.69
C ALA A 99 -12.21 -7.03 1.04
N ILE A 100 -12.26 -7.29 -0.29
CA ILE A 100 -11.13 -7.77 -1.10
C ILE A 100 -10.45 -6.58 -1.76
N GLY A 101 -9.13 -6.54 -1.64
CA GLY A 101 -8.22 -5.63 -2.32
C GLY A 101 -7.56 -6.30 -3.53
N LEU A 102 -7.13 -5.49 -4.47
CA LEU A 102 -6.39 -5.88 -5.68
C LEU A 102 -5.28 -4.88 -5.90
N SER A 103 -4.04 -5.34 -5.92
CA SER A 103 -2.85 -4.51 -6.11
C SER A 103 -1.93 -5.13 -7.16
N CYS A 104 -1.48 -4.32 -8.11
CA CYS A 104 -0.43 -4.71 -9.03
C CYS A 104 0.91 -4.26 -8.45
N VAL A 105 1.81 -5.21 -8.18
CA VAL A 105 3.14 -4.94 -7.64
C VAL A 105 4.22 -5.39 -8.62
N ARG A 106 5.37 -4.76 -8.58
CA ARG A 106 6.52 -5.22 -9.36
C ARG A 106 7.19 -6.38 -8.64
N LEU A 107 7.49 -7.45 -9.36
CA LEU A 107 8.32 -8.55 -8.87
C LEU A 107 9.81 -8.15 -9.02
N GLU A 108 10.53 -8.15 -7.90
CA GLU A 108 11.97 -7.87 -7.87
C GLU A 108 12.80 -9.17 -7.87
N GLY A 109 12.21 -10.29 -7.43
CA GLY A 109 12.83 -11.61 -7.42
C GLY A 109 12.28 -12.52 -6.36
N ILE A 110 12.96 -13.66 -6.20
CA ILE A 110 12.74 -14.66 -5.15
C ILE A 110 13.97 -14.67 -4.25
N ALA A 111 13.78 -14.73 -2.94
CA ALA A 111 14.85 -14.96 -1.98
C ALA A 111 14.51 -16.18 -1.12
N HIS A 112 15.51 -16.97 -0.79
CA HIS A 112 15.35 -18.04 0.21
C HIS A 112 15.73 -17.52 1.58
N GLU A 113 14.78 -17.57 2.53
CA GLU A 113 15.00 -17.13 3.91
C GLU A 113 14.84 -18.31 4.87
N GLU A 114 15.81 -18.46 5.80
CA GLU A 114 15.79 -19.52 6.79
C GLU A 114 14.51 -19.48 7.63
N GLY A 115 13.85 -20.60 7.79
CA GLY A 115 12.57 -20.72 8.52
C GLY A 115 11.35 -20.19 7.79
N LEU A 116 11.50 -19.41 6.70
CA LEU A 116 10.41 -18.90 5.88
C LEU A 116 10.31 -19.58 4.51
N GLY A 117 11.39 -20.20 4.02
CA GLY A 117 11.45 -20.77 2.67
C GLY A 117 11.60 -19.68 1.61
N ASP A 118 11.06 -19.94 0.42
CA ASP A 118 11.13 -18.98 -0.69
C ASP A 118 10.08 -17.89 -0.52
N VAL A 119 10.54 -16.63 -0.51
CA VAL A 119 9.71 -15.43 -0.39
C VAL A 119 9.79 -14.62 -1.67
N LEU A 120 8.70 -13.92 -2.04
CA LEU A 120 8.73 -13.00 -3.17
C LEU A 120 9.15 -11.62 -2.68
N LEU A 121 10.15 -11.05 -3.32
CA LEU A 121 10.55 -9.66 -3.15
C LEU A 121 9.76 -8.81 -4.14
N VAL A 122 9.04 -7.82 -3.64
CA VAL A 122 8.17 -6.96 -4.46
C VAL A 122 8.40 -5.49 -4.17
N SER A 123 8.00 -4.64 -5.11
CA SER A 123 8.02 -3.18 -4.91
C SER A 123 6.71 -2.51 -5.32
N GLY A 124 6.47 -1.30 -4.80
CA GLY A 124 5.28 -0.51 -5.07
C GLY A 124 4.00 -1.02 -4.40
N ALA A 125 4.10 -1.82 -3.34
CA ALA A 125 2.93 -2.33 -2.62
C ALA A 125 2.26 -1.22 -1.78
N ASP A 126 0.93 -1.26 -1.72
CA ASP A 126 0.04 -0.38 -0.97
C ASP A 126 -0.70 -1.12 0.15
N LEU A 127 -0.01 -2.03 0.81
CA LEU A 127 -0.57 -2.90 1.83
C LEU A 127 0.08 -2.65 3.21
N MET A 128 -0.75 -2.73 4.25
CA MET A 128 -0.30 -2.72 5.64
C MET A 128 0.48 -4.01 5.96
N ASP A 129 1.45 -3.94 6.84
CA ASP A 129 2.19 -5.10 7.33
C ASP A 129 1.24 -6.18 7.88
N GLY A 130 1.56 -7.44 7.61
CA GLY A 130 0.75 -8.60 8.01
C GLY A 130 -0.55 -8.78 7.22
N THR A 131 -0.86 -7.96 6.23
CA THR A 131 -2.07 -8.10 5.41
C THR A 131 -2.13 -9.50 4.78
N PRO A 132 -3.26 -10.24 4.96
CA PRO A 132 -3.44 -11.56 4.38
C PRO A 132 -3.65 -11.50 2.88
N ILE A 133 -2.97 -12.38 2.15
CA ILE A 133 -3.05 -12.55 0.70
C ILE A 133 -3.74 -13.88 0.42
N TYR A 134 -4.74 -13.84 -0.46
CA TYR A 134 -5.53 -14.99 -0.88
C TYR A 134 -5.02 -15.62 -2.17
N ASP A 135 -4.41 -14.81 -3.06
CA ASP A 135 -3.90 -15.30 -4.34
C ASP A 135 -2.83 -14.37 -4.91
N VAL A 136 -1.94 -14.94 -5.70
CA VAL A 136 -0.92 -14.24 -6.48
C VAL A 136 -1.04 -14.70 -7.92
N LYS A 137 -1.22 -13.76 -8.86
CA LYS A 137 -1.32 -14.05 -10.30
C LYS A 137 -0.34 -13.20 -11.10
N PRO A 138 0.23 -13.75 -12.18
CA PRO A 138 1.06 -12.94 -13.07
C PRO A 138 0.23 -11.84 -13.76
N TYR A 139 0.82 -10.67 -13.95
CA TYR A 139 0.28 -9.62 -14.80
C TYR A 139 0.59 -9.94 -16.26
N LEU A 140 -0.42 -9.92 -17.10
CA LEU A 140 -0.33 -10.21 -18.54
C LEU A 140 -0.57 -8.92 -19.34
N PRO A 141 0.47 -8.26 -19.89
CA PRO A 141 0.34 -6.96 -20.53
C PRO A 141 -0.72 -6.90 -21.62
N TYR A 142 -0.87 -7.96 -22.40
CA TYR A 142 -1.84 -8.02 -23.50
C TYR A 142 -3.31 -8.14 -23.03
N ALA A 143 -3.53 -8.56 -21.78
CA ALA A 143 -4.86 -8.78 -21.22
C ALA A 143 -5.22 -7.72 -20.16
N ASP A 144 -4.23 -7.25 -19.40
CA ASP A 144 -4.46 -6.40 -18.22
C ASP A 144 -4.27 -4.90 -18.52
N ALA A 145 -3.51 -4.55 -19.60
CA ALA A 145 -3.27 -3.16 -19.94
C ALA A 145 -4.37 -2.61 -20.87
N HIS A 146 -5.06 -1.57 -20.40
CA HIS A 146 -6.10 -0.84 -21.14
C HIS A 146 -5.79 0.66 -21.15
N PRO A 147 -4.85 1.13 -22.01
CA PRO A 147 -4.44 2.55 -22.04
C PRO A 147 -5.60 3.51 -22.35
N GLU A 148 -6.62 3.04 -23.06
CA GLU A 148 -7.81 3.78 -23.46
C GLU A 148 -8.91 3.82 -22.37
N ALA A 149 -8.71 3.12 -21.23
CA ALA A 149 -9.74 3.01 -20.20
C ALA A 149 -10.06 4.36 -19.54
N LEU A 150 -11.34 4.60 -19.32
CA LEU A 150 -11.81 5.82 -18.62
C LEU A 150 -11.72 5.64 -17.10
N GLY A 151 -11.09 6.59 -16.42
CA GLY A 151 -10.88 6.56 -14.97
C GLY A 151 -12.04 7.08 -14.12
N GLY A 152 -13.19 7.45 -14.71
CA GLY A 152 -14.32 8.02 -14.01
C GLY A 152 -13.94 9.30 -13.23
N PHE A 153 -14.25 9.37 -11.93
CA PHE A 153 -13.86 10.50 -11.07
C PHE A 153 -12.37 10.48 -10.66
N ALA A 154 -11.60 9.51 -11.11
CA ALA A 154 -10.18 9.33 -10.79
C ALA A 154 -9.32 9.09 -12.05
N PRO A 155 -9.33 10.03 -13.04
CA PRO A 155 -8.70 9.82 -14.34
C PRO A 155 -7.16 9.79 -14.27
N SER A 156 -6.57 10.41 -13.25
CA SER A 156 -5.12 10.53 -13.09
C SER A 156 -4.72 10.38 -11.61
N PRO A 157 -3.46 10.10 -11.27
CA PRO A 157 -2.98 10.22 -9.90
C PRO A 157 -3.24 11.62 -9.33
N LYS A 158 -3.29 11.74 -8.01
CA LYS A 158 -3.29 13.06 -7.34
C LYS A 158 -1.92 13.71 -7.56
N GLU A 159 -1.90 15.04 -7.65
CA GLU A 159 -0.65 15.80 -7.63
C GLU A 159 0.11 15.55 -6.32
N THR A 160 1.42 15.46 -6.42
CA THR A 160 2.32 15.30 -5.28
C THR A 160 2.64 16.66 -4.67
N VAL A 161 2.99 16.66 -3.38
CA VAL A 161 3.53 17.85 -2.70
C VAL A 161 5.05 17.79 -2.71
N GLU A 162 5.69 18.96 -2.61
CA GLU A 162 7.12 19.04 -2.37
C GLU A 162 7.44 18.57 -0.94
N VAL A 163 8.52 17.81 -0.78
CA VAL A 163 8.95 17.32 0.54
C VAL A 163 10.25 17.99 0.95
N ASP A 164 10.17 18.81 1.99
CA ASP A 164 11.33 19.37 2.67
C ASP A 164 11.71 18.47 3.86
N CYS A 165 12.82 17.77 3.72
CA CYS A 165 13.36 16.88 4.74
C CYS A 165 14.84 17.24 4.97
N PRO A 166 15.20 17.74 6.15
CA PRO A 166 16.59 18.03 6.50
C PRO A 166 17.49 16.80 6.26
N PRO A 167 18.63 16.97 5.57
CA PRO A 167 19.55 15.85 5.27
C PRO A 167 20.00 15.08 6.50
N GLU A 168 20.13 15.74 7.65
CA GLU A 168 20.52 15.12 8.91
C GLU A 168 19.45 14.13 9.41
N LEU A 169 18.16 14.46 9.26
CA LEU A 169 17.06 13.57 9.59
C LEU A 169 17.03 12.38 8.62
N LEU A 170 17.10 12.67 7.32
CA LEU A 170 17.04 11.63 6.29
C LEU A 170 18.20 10.63 6.41
N SER A 171 19.39 11.10 6.81
CA SER A 171 20.58 10.25 6.97
C SER A 171 20.45 9.22 8.11
N ALA A 172 19.58 9.46 9.08
CA ALA A 172 19.31 8.51 10.15
C ALA A 172 18.64 7.22 9.65
N LEU A 173 17.87 7.30 8.55
CA LEU A 173 17.21 6.11 7.99
C LEU A 173 18.21 5.23 7.23
N PRO A 174 17.95 3.90 7.20
CA PRO A 174 18.60 3.01 6.25
C PRO A 174 18.47 3.51 4.81
N GLU A 175 19.52 3.39 4.01
CA GLU A 175 19.57 3.91 2.64
C GLU A 175 18.37 3.45 1.79
N GLY A 176 17.99 2.17 1.89
CA GLY A 176 16.86 1.60 1.15
C GLY A 176 15.49 2.15 1.52
N GLN A 177 15.35 2.85 2.65
CA GLN A 177 14.08 3.44 3.10
C GLN A 177 13.95 4.94 2.80
N ARG A 178 15.05 5.63 2.48
CA ARG A 178 15.05 7.10 2.31
C ARG A 178 14.16 7.57 1.17
N GLU A 179 14.38 7.03 -0.02
CA GLU A 179 13.58 7.38 -1.20
C GLU A 179 12.13 6.92 -1.05
N ALA A 180 11.89 5.78 -0.42
CA ALA A 180 10.56 5.27 -0.17
C ALA A 180 9.78 6.21 0.78
N LEU A 181 10.39 6.66 1.89
CA LEU A 181 9.76 7.62 2.79
C LEU A 181 9.44 8.94 2.09
N LEU A 182 10.39 9.51 1.33
CA LEU A 182 10.16 10.75 0.58
C LEU A 182 9.01 10.59 -0.42
N GLY A 183 8.97 9.46 -1.14
CA GLY A 183 7.89 9.15 -2.06
C GLY A 183 6.52 9.03 -1.36
N VAL A 184 6.46 8.41 -0.18
CA VAL A 184 5.24 8.32 0.63
C VAL A 184 4.77 9.70 1.09
N LEU A 185 5.67 10.53 1.60
CA LEU A 185 5.35 11.88 2.05
C LEU A 185 4.88 12.78 0.90
N ALA A 186 5.49 12.63 -0.28
CA ALA A 186 5.08 13.34 -1.50
C ALA A 186 3.62 13.03 -1.91
N GLN A 187 3.07 11.86 -1.54
CA GLN A 187 1.66 11.52 -1.78
C GLN A 187 0.67 12.27 -0.88
N ASP A 188 1.14 13.17 0.01
CA ASP A 188 0.34 13.92 0.97
C ASP A 188 -0.60 13.00 1.79
N PRO A 189 -0.07 12.32 2.81
CA PRO A 189 -0.82 11.33 3.58
C PRO A 189 -1.91 11.93 4.47
N ARG A 190 -1.95 13.26 4.68
CA ARG A 190 -2.95 13.91 5.52
C ARG A 190 -4.38 13.70 5.00
N PRO A 191 -5.40 13.72 5.88
CA PRO A 191 -6.79 13.73 5.47
C PRO A 191 -7.11 14.98 4.64
N GLN A 192 -7.73 14.80 3.47
CA GLN A 192 -7.98 15.87 2.48
C GLN A 192 -8.84 17.04 2.97
N TYR A 193 -9.62 16.84 4.05
CA TYR A 193 -10.44 17.87 4.67
C TYR A 193 -9.71 18.69 5.73
N GLN A 194 -8.42 18.43 5.96
CA GLN A 194 -7.61 19.11 6.97
C GLN A 194 -6.62 20.04 6.26
N HIS A 195 -6.79 21.35 6.47
CA HIS A 195 -5.99 22.40 5.84
C HIS A 195 -5.28 23.30 6.86
N ASP A 196 -5.21 22.89 8.13
CA ASP A 196 -4.50 23.65 9.16
C ASP A 196 -2.99 23.57 8.94
N PRO A 197 -2.30 24.70 8.59
CA PRO A 197 -0.87 24.70 8.27
C PRO A 197 0.03 24.50 9.49
N GLU A 198 -0.50 24.67 10.71
CA GLU A 198 0.27 24.48 11.93
C GLU A 198 0.09 23.08 12.54
N ARG A 199 -0.83 22.30 11.99
CA ARG A 199 -1.08 20.94 12.49
C ARG A 199 0.08 20.01 12.20
N VAL A 200 0.59 19.38 13.27
CA VAL A 200 1.58 18.33 13.17
C VAL A 200 0.88 16.96 13.04
N TYR A 201 1.31 16.21 12.05
CA TYR A 201 0.88 14.83 11.81
C TYR A 201 2.00 13.88 12.23
N GLY A 202 1.63 12.69 12.66
CA GLY A 202 2.56 11.60 12.94
C GLY A 202 2.18 10.37 12.16
N MET A 203 3.16 9.64 11.64
CA MET A 203 2.98 8.33 10.99
C MET A 203 4.14 7.42 11.36
N SER A 204 3.87 6.12 11.41
CA SER A 204 4.90 5.10 11.58
C SER A 204 5.28 4.52 10.21
N PHE A 205 6.57 4.44 9.92
CA PHE A 205 7.11 3.92 8.67
C PHE A 205 8.44 3.20 8.91
N GLY A 206 8.51 1.91 8.57
CA GLY A 206 9.76 1.12 8.59
C GLY A 206 10.48 1.08 9.93
N GLY A 207 9.73 1.13 11.04
CA GLY A 207 10.29 1.19 12.39
C GLY A 207 10.61 2.61 12.89
N TRP A 208 10.17 3.64 12.19
CA TRP A 208 10.39 5.05 12.53
C TRP A 208 9.07 5.79 12.76
N ASP A 209 9.07 6.69 13.75
CA ASP A 209 8.03 7.71 13.92
C ASP A 209 8.41 8.95 13.14
N VAL A 210 7.59 9.32 12.20
CA VAL A 210 7.75 10.46 11.31
C VAL A 210 6.78 11.56 11.71
N LYS A 211 7.25 12.73 12.11
CA LYS A 211 6.41 13.90 12.34
C LYS A 211 6.61 14.92 11.24
N PHE A 212 5.51 15.42 10.72
CA PHE A 212 5.51 16.38 9.62
C PHE A 212 4.33 17.35 9.72
N ARG A 213 4.42 18.46 9.00
CA ARG A 213 3.31 19.39 8.76
C ARG A 213 3.28 19.77 7.29
N VAL A 214 2.17 20.34 6.84
CA VAL A 214 2.04 20.77 5.43
C VAL A 214 1.62 22.24 5.38
N ARG A 215 2.43 23.06 4.73
CA ARG A 215 2.18 24.48 4.49
C ARG A 215 2.12 24.73 2.98
N GLY A 216 0.92 25.10 2.50
CA GLY A 216 0.71 25.24 1.05
C GLY A 216 0.94 23.91 0.33
N GLU A 217 1.89 23.88 -0.59
CA GLU A 217 2.26 22.71 -1.39
C GLU A 217 3.53 22.00 -0.86
N THR A 218 4.07 22.44 0.29
CA THR A 218 5.28 21.87 0.86
C THR A 218 4.97 21.09 2.14
N LEU A 219 5.42 19.85 2.21
CA LEU A 219 5.42 19.01 3.40
C LEU A 219 6.79 19.10 4.08
N GLU A 220 6.82 19.63 5.28
CA GLU A 220 8.03 19.79 6.09
C GLU A 220 8.16 18.61 7.07
N VAL A 221 9.25 17.85 7.01
CA VAL A 221 9.58 16.82 8.01
C VAL A 221 10.20 17.49 9.25
N LEU A 222 9.54 17.30 10.40
CA LEU A 222 9.94 17.94 11.65
C LEU A 222 10.84 17.06 12.49
N SER A 223 10.59 15.74 12.52
CA SER A 223 11.41 14.78 13.24
C SER A 223 11.26 13.36 12.68
N LEU A 224 12.34 12.60 12.82
CA LEU A 224 12.39 11.15 12.60
C LEU A 224 12.97 10.54 13.88
N ALA A 225 12.25 9.63 14.51
CA ALA A 225 12.68 8.94 15.72
C ALA A 225 12.48 7.43 15.52
N GLU A 226 13.47 6.63 15.88
CA GLU A 226 13.35 5.17 15.84
C GLU A 226 12.30 4.72 16.87
N ASN A 227 11.34 3.90 16.43
CA ASN A 227 10.38 3.28 17.32
C ASN A 227 11.09 2.25 18.19
N LYS A 228 11.34 2.60 19.45
CA LYS A 228 11.78 1.61 20.44
C LYS A 228 10.60 0.66 20.67
N GLN A 229 10.66 -0.54 20.09
CA GLN A 229 9.77 -1.62 20.52
C GLN A 229 10.04 -1.87 22.01
N GLU A 230 9.07 -1.57 22.87
CA GLU A 230 9.05 -2.04 24.26
C GLU A 230 8.76 -3.56 24.29
#